data_6ee44893bb5c42348b104636bc2d7e2a
#
_entry.id   6ee44893bb5c42348b104636bc2d7e2a
#
_cell.length_a   1.000
_cell.length_b   1.000
_cell.length_c   1.000
_cell.angle_alpha   90.00
_cell.angle_beta   90.00
_cell.angle_gamma   90.00
#
_symmetry.space_group_name_H-M   'P 1'
#
loop_
_entity.id
_entity.type
_entity.pdbx_description
1 polymer ?
#
loop_
_entity_poly.entity_id
_entity_poly.type
_entity_poly.pdbx_seq_one_letter_code
_entity_poly.pdbx_strand_id
1 'polypeptide(L)'
;MKAVIIDDEKAAALDLARRLEAYPDINVVGTARGGVEGLELLAKHNPDVLFLDIEMPDLSGIDFLERMDRQSNGRCKVVMFSAHDKY
;
A
#
# COMPACT_ATOMS: atom_id res chain seq x y z
N MET A 1 10.98 6.72 6.66
CA MET A 1 10.51 5.90 5.53
C MET A 1 9.12 6.36 5.10
N LYS A 2 8.97 6.68 3.84
CA LYS A 2 7.66 6.98 3.29
C LYS A 2 6.89 5.70 3.04
N ALA A 3 5.62 5.68 3.41
CA ALA A 3 4.78 4.51 3.26
C ALA A 3 3.46 4.88 2.56
N VAL A 4 2.97 3.96 1.74
CA VAL A 4 1.65 4.06 1.13
C VAL A 4 0.87 2.82 1.53
N ILE A 5 -0.43 2.99 1.78
CA ILE A 5 -1.32 1.89 2.13
C ILE A 5 -2.38 1.75 1.04
N ILE A 6 -2.57 0.53 0.55
CA ILE A 6 -3.61 0.25 -0.43
C ILE A 6 -4.56 -0.79 0.16
N ASP A 7 -5.82 -0.39 0.37
CA ASP A 7 -6.84 -1.25 0.94
C ASP A 7 -8.20 -0.74 0.45
N ASP A 8 -9.05 -1.63 -0.03
CA ASP A 8 -10.36 -1.24 -0.53
C ASP A 8 -11.32 -0.82 0.59
N GLU A 9 -10.99 -1.12 1.84
CA GLU A 9 -11.77 -0.66 2.98
C GLU A 9 -11.09 0.53 3.63
N LYS A 10 -11.73 1.68 3.54
CA LYS A 10 -11.16 2.90 4.08
C LYS A 10 -10.89 2.81 5.58
N ALA A 11 -11.80 2.18 6.32
CA ALA A 11 -11.64 2.05 7.76
C ALA A 11 -10.41 1.23 8.12
N ALA A 12 -10.15 0.15 7.36
CA ALA A 12 -8.98 -0.68 7.59
C ALA A 12 -7.69 0.07 7.28
N ALA A 13 -7.68 0.84 6.20
CA ALA A 13 -6.51 1.64 5.86
C ALA A 13 -6.20 2.68 6.94
N LEU A 14 -7.24 3.33 7.46
CA LEU A 14 -7.05 4.32 8.51
C LEU A 14 -6.58 3.69 9.81
N ASP A 15 -7.10 2.50 10.12
CA ASP A 15 -6.66 1.78 11.32
C ASP A 15 -5.19 1.42 11.23
N LEU A 16 -4.76 0.93 10.07
CA LEU A 16 -3.34 0.61 9.89
C LEU A 16 -2.48 1.86 9.98
N ALA A 17 -2.92 2.94 9.34
CA ALA A 17 -2.16 4.19 9.41
C ALA A 17 -2.00 4.66 10.85
N ARG A 18 -3.06 4.52 11.65
CA ARG A 18 -3.01 4.91 13.05
C ARG A 18 -2.04 4.05 13.84
N ARG A 19 -2.03 2.74 13.59
CA ARG A 19 -1.10 1.83 14.26
C ARG A 19 0.35 2.14 13.89
N LEU A 20 0.58 2.58 12.65
CA LEU A 20 1.94 2.91 12.21
C LEU A 20 2.45 4.20 12.84
N GLU A 21 1.58 5.01 13.41
CA GLU A 21 2.01 6.21 14.14
C GLU A 21 2.90 5.86 15.34
N ALA A 22 2.81 4.64 15.84
CA ALA A 22 3.69 4.20 16.93
C ALA A 22 5.15 4.03 16.47
N TYR A 23 5.40 4.06 15.17
CA TYR A 23 6.72 3.87 14.60
C TYR A 23 7.17 5.16 13.94
N PRO A 24 7.95 5.99 14.65
CA PRO A 24 8.25 7.33 14.13
C PRO A 24 9.06 7.33 12.83
N ASP A 25 9.72 6.22 12.51
CA ASP A 25 10.46 6.12 11.26
C ASP A 25 9.56 5.91 10.05
N ILE A 26 8.29 5.58 10.25
CA ILE A 26 7.35 5.33 9.17
C ILE A 26 6.41 6.51 9.04
N ASN A 27 6.39 7.11 7.85
CA ASN A 27 5.54 8.24 7.55
C ASN A 27 4.58 7.86 6.44
N VAL A 28 3.28 7.71 6.76
CA VAL A 28 2.26 7.35 5.78
C VAL A 28 1.92 8.59 4.97
N VAL A 29 2.28 8.58 3.70
CA VAL A 29 2.10 9.75 2.83
C VAL A 29 0.81 9.68 2.01
N GLY A 30 0.16 8.51 1.98
CA GLY A 30 -1.10 8.41 1.25
C GLY A 30 -1.74 7.04 1.43
N THR A 31 -3.05 6.99 1.21
CA THR A 31 -3.80 5.74 1.19
C THR A 31 -4.62 5.69 -0.08
N ALA A 32 -4.78 4.50 -0.65
CA ALA A 32 -5.55 4.29 -1.86
C ALA A 32 -6.53 3.15 -1.64
N ARG A 33 -7.62 3.18 -2.39
CA ARG A 33 -8.68 2.18 -2.26
C ARG A 33 -8.65 1.12 -3.34
N GLY A 34 -7.70 1.20 -4.26
CA GLY A 34 -7.59 0.22 -5.32
C GLY A 34 -6.25 0.34 -6.02
N GLY A 35 -6.00 -0.58 -6.95
CA GLY A 35 -4.71 -0.66 -7.62
C GLY A 35 -4.40 0.54 -8.48
N VAL A 36 -5.41 1.07 -9.20
CA VAL A 36 -5.17 2.21 -10.08
C VAL A 36 -4.76 3.44 -9.28
N GLU A 37 -5.52 3.76 -8.25
CA GLU A 37 -5.19 4.88 -7.38
C GLU A 37 -3.86 4.64 -6.67
N GLY A 38 -3.60 3.39 -6.29
CA GLY A 38 -2.35 3.03 -5.64
C GLY A 38 -1.14 3.29 -6.52
N LEU A 39 -1.23 2.92 -7.81
CA LEU A 39 -0.13 3.18 -8.72
C LEU A 39 0.12 4.67 -8.90
N GLU A 40 -0.94 5.47 -8.88
CA GLU A 40 -0.79 6.92 -8.96
C GLU A 40 -0.06 7.47 -7.75
N LEU A 41 -0.39 6.98 -6.56
CA LEU A 41 0.29 7.39 -5.34
C LEU A 41 1.76 6.98 -5.34
N LEU A 42 2.04 5.77 -5.85
CA LEU A 42 3.42 5.31 -5.93
C LEU A 42 4.24 6.20 -6.85
N ALA A 43 3.66 6.61 -7.98
CA ALA A 43 4.36 7.49 -8.89
C ALA A 43 4.58 8.87 -8.28
N LYS A 44 3.61 9.36 -7.54
CA LYS A 44 3.67 10.69 -6.97
C LYS A 44 4.65 10.79 -5.80
N HIS A 45 4.63 9.80 -4.92
CA HIS A 45 5.38 9.87 -3.67
C HIS A 45 6.66 9.06 -3.65
N ASN A 46 6.80 8.11 -4.55
CA ASN A 46 7.96 7.23 -4.61
C ASN A 46 8.31 6.67 -3.22
N PRO A 47 7.39 5.95 -2.59
CA PRO A 47 7.58 5.51 -1.21
C PRO A 47 8.63 4.42 -1.07
N ASP A 48 9.08 4.24 0.16
CA ASP A 48 10.04 3.18 0.48
C ASP A 48 9.35 1.85 0.75
N VAL A 49 8.10 1.90 1.23
CA VAL A 49 7.36 0.70 1.57
C VAL A 49 5.90 0.86 1.17
N LEU A 50 5.33 -0.24 0.70
CA LEU A 50 3.91 -0.31 0.34
C LEU A 50 3.25 -1.38 1.19
N PHE A 51 2.19 -1.00 1.90
CA PHE A 51 1.34 -1.96 2.59
C PHE A 51 0.16 -2.26 1.68
N LEU A 52 0.09 -3.49 1.20
CA LEU A 52 -0.86 -3.88 0.17
C LEU A 52 -1.83 -4.92 0.69
N ASP A 53 -3.13 -4.61 0.64
CA ASP A 53 -4.16 -5.58 0.93
C ASP A 53 -4.16 -6.63 -0.19
N ILE A 54 -4.16 -7.90 0.18
CA ILE A 54 -4.13 -8.99 -0.79
C ILE A 54 -5.43 -9.12 -1.56
N GLU A 55 -6.50 -8.47 -1.10
CA GLU A 55 -7.81 -8.50 -1.75
C GLU A 55 -8.08 -7.17 -2.41
N MET A 56 -7.76 -7.06 -3.69
CA MET A 56 -8.04 -5.85 -4.45
C MET A 56 -9.02 -6.14 -5.57
N PRO A 57 -10.13 -5.39 -5.65
CA PRO A 57 -11.18 -5.68 -6.62
C PRO A 57 -10.85 -5.30 -8.05
N ASP A 58 -10.01 -4.30 -8.27
CA ASP A 58 -9.80 -3.75 -9.61
C ASP A 58 -8.51 -4.20 -10.29
N LEU A 59 -7.68 -4.97 -9.60
CA LEU A 59 -6.39 -5.36 -10.17
C LEU A 59 -5.88 -6.59 -9.43
N SER A 60 -5.42 -7.59 -10.18
CA SER A 60 -4.87 -8.77 -9.54
C SER A 60 -3.54 -8.38 -8.87
N GLY A 61 -3.22 -9.10 -7.78
CA GLY A 61 -2.00 -8.80 -7.04
C GLY A 61 -0.75 -8.95 -7.91
N ILE A 62 -0.73 -9.95 -8.79
CA ILE A 62 0.42 -10.18 -9.66
C ILE A 62 0.60 -9.04 -10.65
N ASP A 63 -0.49 -8.61 -11.32
CA ASP A 63 -0.43 -7.49 -12.25
C ASP A 63 0.02 -6.22 -11.57
N PHE A 64 -0.51 -5.98 -10.38
CA PHE A 64 -0.15 -4.78 -9.63
C PHE A 64 1.34 -4.79 -9.29
N LEU A 65 1.85 -5.91 -8.81
CA LEU A 65 3.26 -6.01 -8.42
C LEU A 65 4.17 -5.83 -9.61
N GLU A 66 3.79 -6.35 -10.78
CA GLU A 66 4.59 -6.16 -11.98
C GLU A 66 4.66 -4.70 -12.39
N ARG A 67 3.53 -4.00 -12.35
CA ARG A 67 3.49 -2.59 -12.70
C ARG A 67 4.26 -1.74 -11.71
N MET A 68 4.12 -2.06 -10.44
CA MET A 68 4.84 -1.35 -9.39
C MET A 68 6.35 -1.52 -9.55
N ASP A 69 6.79 -2.74 -9.84
CA ASP A 69 8.22 -3.01 -9.99
C ASP A 69 8.81 -2.22 -11.13
N ARG A 70 8.11 -2.16 -12.27
CA ARG A 70 8.58 -1.35 -13.40
C ARG A 70 8.66 0.12 -13.06
N GLN A 71 7.72 0.59 -12.25
CA GLN A 71 7.63 2.00 -11.90
C GLN A 71 8.71 2.43 -10.92
N SER A 72 9.03 1.57 -9.96
CA SER A 72 9.93 1.91 -8.86
C SER A 72 11.33 1.34 -9.03
N ASN A 73 11.59 0.57 -10.08
CA ASN A 73 12.85 -0.14 -10.28
C ASN A 73 13.18 -1.04 -9.10
N GLY A 74 12.16 -1.65 -8.52
CA GLY A 74 12.35 -2.59 -7.42
C GLY A 74 12.78 -1.97 -6.10
N ARG A 75 12.74 -0.65 -5.97
CA ARG A 75 13.18 0.00 -4.74
C ARG A 75 12.15 -0.01 -3.62
N CYS A 76 10.87 -0.12 -3.97
CA CYS A 76 9.80 -0.09 -2.99
C CYS A 76 9.58 -1.49 -2.45
N LYS A 77 9.64 -1.64 -1.14
CA LYS A 77 9.37 -2.93 -0.49
C LYS A 77 7.88 -3.08 -0.29
N VAL A 78 7.40 -4.33 -0.40
CA VAL A 78 5.98 -4.62 -0.28
C VAL A 78 5.72 -5.47 0.96
N VAL A 79 4.78 -5.01 1.78
CA VAL A 79 4.27 -5.80 2.90
C VAL A 79 2.82 -6.11 2.59
N MET A 80 2.51 -7.39 2.41
CA MET A 80 1.15 -7.80 2.10
C MET A 80 0.40 -8.15 3.38
N PHE A 81 -0.86 -7.76 3.42
CA PHE A 81 -1.68 -8.03 4.59
C PHE A 81 -3.12 -8.28 4.17
N SER A 82 -3.92 -8.78 5.09
CA SER A 82 -5.35 -8.93 4.87
C SER A 82 -6.09 -8.38 6.06
N ALA A 83 -6.89 -7.34 5.82
CA ALA A 83 -7.68 -6.71 6.86
C ALA A 83 -8.85 -7.56 7.29
N HIS A 84 -9.21 -8.56 6.48
CA HIS A 84 -10.34 -9.43 6.77
C HIS A 84 -9.96 -10.67 7.53
N ASP A 85 -8.69 -10.88 7.73
CA ASP A 85 -8.21 -12.05 8.38
C ASP A 85 -8.46 -11.93 9.86
N LYS A 86 -9.08 -12.94 10.42
CA LYS A 86 -9.53 -12.85 11.76
C LYS A 86 -8.73 -13.66 12.72
N TYR A 87 -7.65 -13.88 12.53
CA TYR A 87 -6.93 -14.65 13.42
C TYR A 87 -5.84 -14.03 13.91
#